data_185f3771ff150d355679d4c3ec36392d
#
_entry.id   185f3771ff150d355679d4c3ec36392d
#
_cell.length_a   1.000
_cell.length_b   1.000
_cell.length_c   1.000
_cell.angle_alpha   90.00
_cell.angle_beta   90.00
_cell.angle_gamma   90.00
#
_symmetry.space_group_name_H-M   'P 1'
#
loop_
_entity.id
_entity.type
_entity.pdbx_description
1 polymer ?
#
loop_
_entity_poly.entity_id
_entity_poly.type
_entity_poly.pdbx_seq_one_letter_code
_entity_poly.pdbx_strand_id
1 'polypeptide(L)'
;MTADRAPDTAPVLDVRDLSVRFRMRGGNDIAAVSGARFSVAPGECLALVGESGCGKSVLASALLGLLPANAATTGSAVLGGDTDLLTAGERTLARTVRGRRIGLVPQSPAAHLTPVRTVRAQLEEALRELTGARGSDLPKAALAAAARASFPEGHLDRYPHELSGGLAQRAATALALIGDAPLLLADEPTTGLDRDLVERTVDELRRHTDTGRALLIITHDLAAAERVADRVAVMYAGRIVEIADAEDFFQAPGPRHPYARGLLAALPERDFAPIPGMPPELGALPEGCAFAARCGHADDRCTAERPAFRADLACHHAPTGRTHPLKEAADA
;
A
#
# COMPACT_ATOMS: atom_id res chain seq x y z
N MET A 1 19.20 -23.44 4.46
CA MET A 1 19.53 -22.75 5.73
C MET A 1 18.32 -21.89 6.03
N THR A 2 17.49 -22.36 6.98
CA THR A 2 16.32 -21.63 7.47
C THR A 2 16.81 -20.35 8.13
N ALA A 3 16.51 -19.21 7.54
CA ALA A 3 16.74 -17.90 8.14
C ALA A 3 16.00 -17.87 9.48
N ASP A 4 16.74 -17.73 10.54
CA ASP A 4 16.30 -17.57 11.91
C ASP A 4 15.40 -16.32 11.96
N ARG A 5 14.10 -16.53 12.12
CA ARG A 5 13.11 -15.46 12.23
C ARG A 5 13.51 -14.63 13.46
N ALA A 6 13.90 -13.39 13.24
CA ALA A 6 14.30 -12.46 14.27
C ALA A 6 13.34 -12.47 15.47
N PRO A 7 13.82 -12.21 16.71
CA PRO A 7 13.03 -12.34 17.92
C PRO A 7 11.76 -11.49 17.86
N ASP A 8 10.73 -11.98 18.48
CA ASP A 8 9.36 -11.49 18.70
C ASP A 8 9.26 -9.98 19.07
N THR A 9 9.68 -9.13 18.12
CA THR A 9 9.53 -7.69 18.24
C THR A 9 8.09 -7.34 17.91
N ALA A 10 7.40 -6.65 18.81
CA ALA A 10 6.05 -6.19 18.60
C ALA A 10 5.94 -5.42 17.26
N PRO A 11 4.92 -5.69 16.44
CA PRO A 11 4.77 -5.04 15.14
C PRO A 11 4.58 -3.53 15.30
N VAL A 12 5.09 -2.75 14.33
CA VAL A 12 4.84 -1.31 14.25
C VAL A 12 3.38 -1.05 13.90
N LEU A 13 2.79 -1.88 13.04
CA LEU A 13 1.37 -1.85 12.70
C LEU A 13 0.80 -3.26 12.79
N ASP A 14 -0.32 -3.41 13.52
CA ASP A 14 -1.08 -4.66 13.62
C ASP A 14 -2.53 -4.41 13.22
N VAL A 15 -2.96 -4.99 12.10
CA VAL A 15 -4.31 -4.85 11.53
C VAL A 15 -5.07 -6.15 11.71
N ARG A 16 -6.24 -6.09 12.39
CA ARG A 16 -7.09 -7.25 12.67
C ARG A 16 -8.53 -7.00 12.24
N ASP A 17 -9.01 -7.81 11.32
CA ASP A 17 -10.39 -7.80 10.82
C ASP A 17 -10.87 -6.43 10.33
N LEU A 18 -9.96 -5.59 9.85
CA LEU A 18 -10.30 -4.27 9.37
C LEU A 18 -11.28 -4.37 8.19
N SER A 19 -12.44 -3.77 8.37
CA SER A 19 -13.43 -3.66 7.31
C SER A 19 -13.89 -2.20 7.15
N VAL A 20 -14.15 -1.80 5.90
CA VAL A 20 -14.64 -0.48 5.54
C VAL A 20 -15.87 -0.62 4.67
N ARG A 21 -16.98 0.01 5.08
CA ARG A 21 -18.24 0.06 4.33
C ARG A 21 -18.65 1.50 4.08
N PHE A 22 -19.05 1.80 2.85
CA PHE A 22 -19.61 3.09 2.48
C PHE A 22 -21.12 3.00 2.43
N ARG A 23 -21.81 3.88 3.18
CA ARG A 23 -23.26 4.04 3.10
C ARG A 23 -23.61 4.87 1.86
N MET A 24 -24.32 4.27 0.92
CA MET A 24 -24.70 4.94 -0.31
C MET A 24 -26.12 5.51 -0.21
N ARG A 25 -26.36 6.61 -0.94
CA ARG A 25 -27.71 7.14 -1.11
C ARG A 25 -28.54 6.09 -1.86
N GLY A 26 -29.60 5.54 -1.23
CA GLY A 26 -30.43 4.47 -1.81
C GLY A 26 -30.35 3.13 -1.08
N GLY A 27 -29.57 3.03 0.01
CA GLY A 27 -29.63 1.91 0.96
C GLY A 27 -28.71 0.73 0.66
N ASN A 28 -27.94 0.76 -0.42
CA ASN A 28 -26.95 -0.27 -0.72
C ASN A 28 -25.59 0.12 -0.16
N ASP A 29 -25.09 -0.63 0.82
CA ASP A 29 -23.75 -0.42 1.36
C ASP A 29 -22.69 -1.09 0.48
N ILE A 30 -21.60 -0.38 0.22
CA ILE A 30 -20.45 -0.93 -0.52
C ILE A 30 -19.37 -1.36 0.48
N ALA A 31 -19.06 -2.66 0.54
CA ALA A 31 -17.96 -3.20 1.32
C ALA A 31 -16.64 -3.06 0.56
N ALA A 32 -15.95 -1.94 0.76
CA ALA A 32 -14.70 -1.67 0.05
C ALA A 32 -13.49 -2.43 0.61
N VAL A 33 -13.49 -2.73 1.91
CA VAL A 33 -12.51 -3.61 2.58
C VAL A 33 -13.28 -4.57 3.47
N SER A 34 -12.91 -5.84 3.49
CA SER A 34 -13.60 -6.88 4.27
C SER A 34 -12.61 -7.78 5.00
N GLY A 35 -12.49 -7.61 6.31
CA GLY A 35 -11.72 -8.48 7.20
C GLY A 35 -10.22 -8.52 6.87
N ALA A 36 -9.61 -7.38 6.54
CA ALA A 36 -8.17 -7.32 6.28
C ALA A 36 -7.39 -7.64 7.56
N ARG A 37 -6.38 -8.52 7.42
CA ARG A 37 -5.48 -8.93 8.52
C ARG A 37 -4.05 -8.96 8.02
N PHE A 38 -3.17 -8.22 8.65
CA PHE A 38 -1.72 -8.25 8.43
C PHE A 38 -1.01 -7.48 9.53
N SER A 39 0.28 -7.69 9.64
CA SER A 39 1.15 -6.89 10.50
C SER A 39 2.35 -6.40 9.72
N VAL A 40 2.98 -5.32 10.18
CA VAL A 40 4.26 -4.82 9.65
C VAL A 40 5.22 -4.66 10.80
N ALA A 41 6.35 -5.37 10.75
CA ALA A 41 7.39 -5.34 11.76
C ALA A 41 8.34 -4.14 11.60
N PRO A 42 9.12 -3.76 12.62
CA PRO A 42 10.21 -2.80 12.47
C PRO A 42 11.21 -3.28 11.39
N GLY A 43 11.63 -2.39 10.49
CA GLY A 43 12.55 -2.72 9.40
C GLY A 43 11.93 -3.51 8.24
N GLU A 44 10.64 -3.81 8.29
CA GLU A 44 9.92 -4.57 7.27
C GLU A 44 9.26 -3.67 6.24
N CYS A 45 9.33 -4.07 4.98
CA CYS A 45 8.49 -3.56 3.90
C CYS A 45 7.42 -4.59 3.53
N LEU A 46 6.16 -4.27 3.79
CA LEU A 46 5.00 -5.02 3.28
C LEU A 46 4.47 -4.34 2.02
N ALA A 47 4.48 -5.05 0.89
CA ALA A 47 3.85 -4.58 -0.34
C ALA A 47 2.39 -5.07 -0.43
N LEU A 48 1.44 -4.14 -0.49
CA LEU A 48 0.04 -4.44 -0.76
C LEU A 48 -0.24 -4.26 -2.25
N VAL A 49 -0.43 -5.37 -2.95
CA VAL A 49 -0.59 -5.40 -4.41
C VAL A 49 -1.98 -5.89 -4.82
N GLY A 50 -2.40 -5.57 -6.04
CA GLY A 50 -3.67 -5.99 -6.62
C GLY A 50 -4.17 -5.02 -7.70
N GLU A 51 -5.21 -5.44 -8.44
CA GLU A 51 -5.80 -4.62 -9.51
C GLU A 51 -6.35 -3.27 -8.99
N SER A 52 -6.47 -2.29 -9.88
CA SER A 52 -7.10 -1.00 -9.55
C SER A 52 -8.53 -1.19 -9.06
N GLY A 53 -8.96 -0.41 -8.07
CA GLY A 53 -10.31 -0.49 -7.51
C GLY A 53 -10.55 -1.61 -6.50
N CYS A 54 -9.56 -2.47 -6.18
CA CYS A 54 -9.76 -3.57 -5.21
C CYS A 54 -9.80 -3.15 -3.73
N GLY A 55 -9.63 -1.86 -3.40
CA GLY A 55 -9.76 -1.33 -2.03
C GLY A 55 -8.47 -0.90 -1.34
N LYS A 56 -7.30 -0.97 -1.97
CA LYS A 56 -5.98 -0.64 -1.37
C LYS A 56 -5.92 0.78 -0.79
N SER A 57 -6.25 1.80 -1.58
CA SER A 57 -6.23 3.20 -1.12
C SER A 57 -7.32 3.50 -0.09
N VAL A 58 -8.43 2.73 -0.08
CA VAL A 58 -9.43 2.81 0.99
C VAL A 58 -8.85 2.30 2.30
N LEU A 59 -8.10 1.20 2.27
CA LEU A 59 -7.38 0.67 3.44
C LEU A 59 -6.37 1.70 3.96
N ALA A 60 -5.57 2.31 3.08
CA ALA A 60 -4.64 3.38 3.45
C ALA A 60 -5.36 4.57 4.13
N SER A 61 -6.48 5.00 3.54
CA SER A 61 -7.29 6.10 4.09
C SER A 61 -7.88 5.75 5.46
N ALA A 62 -8.25 4.49 5.69
CA ALA A 62 -8.72 4.01 6.99
C ALA A 62 -7.62 4.10 8.05
N LEU A 63 -6.40 3.67 7.75
CA LEU A 63 -5.25 3.74 8.66
C LEU A 63 -4.87 5.19 9.04
N LEU A 64 -5.16 6.14 8.16
CA LEU A 64 -4.89 7.57 8.41
C LEU A 64 -6.08 8.33 9.00
N GLY A 65 -7.26 7.69 9.14
CA GLY A 65 -8.50 8.36 9.54
C GLY A 65 -8.95 9.42 8.53
N LEU A 66 -8.71 9.20 7.23
CA LEU A 66 -9.05 10.11 6.13
C LEU A 66 -10.27 9.63 5.32
N LEU A 67 -11.03 8.69 5.85
CA LEU A 67 -12.25 8.23 5.21
C LEU A 67 -13.35 9.32 5.27
N PRO A 68 -14.22 9.42 4.24
CA PRO A 68 -15.33 10.35 4.26
C PRO A 68 -16.38 9.96 5.32
N ALA A 69 -17.23 10.91 5.71
CA ALA A 69 -18.19 10.75 6.80
C ALA A 69 -19.25 9.64 6.59
N ASN A 70 -19.48 9.21 5.35
CA ASN A 70 -20.38 8.09 5.04
C ASN A 70 -19.70 6.71 5.15
N ALA A 71 -18.40 6.65 5.51
CA ALA A 71 -17.70 5.40 5.77
C ALA A 71 -17.91 4.93 7.21
N ALA A 72 -18.04 3.62 7.37
CA ALA A 72 -18.03 2.94 8.66
C ALA A 72 -16.90 1.92 8.69
N THR A 73 -16.15 1.88 9.80
CA THR A 73 -15.04 0.94 10.02
C THR A 73 -15.35 -0.04 11.12
N THR A 74 -14.85 -1.26 11.02
CA THR A 74 -14.85 -2.27 12.09
C THR A 74 -13.50 -2.99 12.15
N GLY A 75 -13.24 -3.72 13.22
CA GLY A 75 -11.95 -4.34 13.48
C GLY A 75 -11.02 -3.43 14.26
N SER A 76 -9.72 -3.61 14.14
CA SER A 76 -8.70 -2.78 14.80
C SER A 76 -7.48 -2.57 13.91
N ALA A 77 -6.77 -1.46 14.12
CA ALA A 77 -5.50 -1.15 13.49
C ALA A 77 -4.60 -0.47 14.53
N VAL A 78 -3.78 -1.26 15.21
CA VAL A 78 -2.97 -0.81 16.34
C VAL A 78 -1.58 -0.40 15.87
N LEU A 79 -1.23 0.87 16.10
CA LEU A 79 0.07 1.45 15.80
C LEU A 79 0.95 1.46 17.06
N GLY A 80 2.14 0.85 16.98
CA GLY A 80 3.12 0.81 18.07
C GLY A 80 2.62 0.16 19.36
N GLY A 81 1.57 -0.67 19.29
CA GLY A 81 1.00 -1.39 20.42
C GLY A 81 0.10 -0.56 21.35
N ASP A 82 -0.07 0.74 21.12
CA ASP A 82 -0.75 1.65 22.05
C ASP A 82 -1.89 2.48 21.44
N THR A 83 -1.95 2.64 20.14
CA THR A 83 -2.93 3.51 19.48
C THR A 83 -3.72 2.75 18.42
N ASP A 84 -5.01 2.52 18.66
CA ASP A 84 -5.91 2.02 17.63
C ASP A 84 -6.37 3.17 16.72
N LEU A 85 -5.90 3.13 15.47
CA LEU A 85 -6.13 4.17 14.45
C LEU A 85 -7.60 4.31 14.06
N LEU A 86 -8.40 3.23 14.18
CA LEU A 86 -9.81 3.24 13.78
C LEU A 86 -10.71 3.93 14.81
N THR A 87 -10.30 3.94 16.07
CA THR A 87 -11.06 4.51 17.19
C THR A 87 -10.47 5.82 17.70
N ALA A 88 -9.23 6.15 17.30
CA ALA A 88 -8.56 7.38 17.67
C ALA A 88 -9.32 8.61 17.14
N GLY A 89 -9.58 9.58 18.02
CA GLY A 89 -10.23 10.83 17.62
C GLY A 89 -9.35 11.69 16.70
N GLU A 90 -9.98 12.51 15.86
CA GLU A 90 -9.30 13.38 14.88
C GLU A 90 -8.17 14.23 15.51
N ARG A 91 -8.36 14.75 16.72
CA ARG A 91 -7.34 15.52 17.42
C ARG A 91 -6.07 14.71 17.71
N THR A 92 -6.21 13.44 18.07
CA THR A 92 -5.10 12.52 18.30
C THR A 92 -4.41 12.20 16.97
N LEU A 93 -5.19 11.82 15.94
CA LEU A 93 -4.66 11.51 14.61
C LEU A 93 -3.87 12.70 14.04
N ALA A 94 -4.41 13.92 14.12
CA ALA A 94 -3.76 15.10 13.57
C ALA A 94 -2.49 15.52 14.34
N ARG A 95 -2.48 15.39 15.66
CA ARG A 95 -1.38 15.92 16.48
C ARG A 95 -0.27 14.93 16.79
N THR A 96 -0.59 13.64 16.88
CA THR A 96 0.34 12.62 17.35
C THR A 96 0.64 11.52 16.34
N VAL A 97 -0.23 11.32 15.33
CA VAL A 97 -0.09 10.20 14.37
C VAL A 97 0.42 10.71 13.03
N ARG A 98 -0.37 11.55 12.34
CA ARG A 98 -0.04 11.99 10.97
C ARG A 98 1.23 12.83 10.95
N GLY A 99 2.19 12.43 10.11
CA GLY A 99 3.50 13.04 9.96
C GLY A 99 4.50 12.73 11.10
N ARG A 100 4.05 12.29 12.28
CA ARG A 100 4.93 11.98 13.43
C ARG A 100 5.15 10.49 13.64
N ARG A 101 4.09 9.69 13.52
CA ARG A 101 4.15 8.22 13.66
C ARG A 101 3.82 7.50 12.36
N ILE A 102 3.08 8.14 11.45
CA ILE A 102 2.85 7.68 10.08
C ILE A 102 3.20 8.81 9.12
N GLY A 103 4.24 8.62 8.31
CA GLY A 103 4.52 9.43 7.13
C GLY A 103 3.68 8.94 5.95
N LEU A 104 3.27 9.84 5.05
CA LEU A 104 2.48 9.50 3.87
C LEU A 104 3.13 10.00 2.58
N VAL A 105 3.42 9.08 1.65
CA VAL A 105 3.62 9.39 0.23
C VAL A 105 2.30 9.14 -0.48
N PRO A 106 1.58 10.18 -0.93
CA PRO A 106 0.23 10.04 -1.46
C PRO A 106 0.20 9.66 -2.94
N GLN A 107 -0.87 9.01 -3.37
CA GLN A 107 -1.14 8.67 -4.78
C GLN A 107 -1.28 9.92 -5.68
N SER A 108 -1.87 10.99 -5.14
CA SER A 108 -2.13 12.24 -5.88
C SER A 108 -1.36 13.39 -5.25
N PRO A 109 -0.06 13.54 -5.53
CA PRO A 109 0.79 14.50 -4.83
C PRO A 109 0.33 15.94 -4.99
N ALA A 110 -0.17 16.33 -6.15
CA ALA A 110 -0.67 17.69 -6.39
C ALA A 110 -1.83 18.08 -5.47
N ALA A 111 -2.67 17.12 -5.07
CA ALA A 111 -3.77 17.36 -4.12
C ALA A 111 -3.30 17.49 -2.66
N HIS A 112 -2.09 17.05 -2.35
CA HIS A 112 -1.53 17.08 -1.00
C HIS A 112 -0.54 18.23 -0.79
N LEU A 113 -0.07 18.87 -1.85
CA LEU A 113 0.74 20.08 -1.78
C LEU A 113 -0.15 21.31 -1.63
N THR A 114 0.24 22.24 -0.76
CA THR A 114 -0.48 23.50 -0.57
C THR A 114 -0.27 24.41 -1.79
N PRO A 115 -1.30 24.70 -2.59
CA PRO A 115 -1.14 25.29 -3.92
C PRO A 115 -0.58 26.72 -3.90
N VAL A 116 -0.76 27.44 -2.79
CA VAL A 116 -0.36 28.85 -2.61
C VAL A 116 0.98 29.01 -1.88
N ARG A 117 1.74 27.93 -1.73
CA ARG A 117 3.06 27.94 -1.08
C ARG A 117 4.09 27.24 -1.96
N THR A 118 5.31 27.76 -1.96
CA THR A 118 6.43 27.12 -2.67
C THR A 118 6.79 25.78 -2.01
N VAL A 119 7.45 24.89 -2.75
CA VAL A 119 7.95 23.62 -2.19
C VAL A 119 8.87 23.86 -1.02
N ARG A 120 9.81 24.82 -1.14
CA ARG A 120 10.72 25.22 -0.05
C ARG A 120 9.94 25.57 1.21
N ALA A 121 8.96 26.47 1.10
CA ALA A 121 8.18 26.90 2.25
C ALA A 121 7.44 25.76 2.95
N GLN A 122 6.97 24.77 2.19
CA GLN A 122 6.29 23.58 2.72
C GLN A 122 7.27 22.63 3.41
N LEU A 123 8.45 22.39 2.82
CA LEU A 123 9.51 21.59 3.43
C LEU A 123 10.00 22.24 4.74
N GLU A 124 10.27 23.54 4.75
CA GLU A 124 10.72 24.25 5.95
C GLU A 124 9.67 24.25 7.06
N GLU A 125 8.38 24.36 6.72
CA GLU A 125 7.31 24.22 7.70
C GLU A 125 7.25 22.83 8.31
N ALA A 126 7.28 21.78 7.47
CA ALA A 126 7.28 20.42 7.94
C ALA A 126 8.51 20.11 8.82
N LEU A 127 9.70 20.58 8.43
CA LEU A 127 10.92 20.47 9.23
C LEU A 127 10.76 21.15 10.59
N ARG A 128 10.20 22.36 10.61
CA ARG A 128 9.97 23.11 11.87
C ARG A 128 9.03 22.37 12.81
N GLU A 129 7.96 21.81 12.27
CA GLU A 129 6.92 21.14 13.05
C GLU A 129 7.32 19.70 13.48
N LEU A 130 8.02 18.96 12.64
CA LEU A 130 8.32 17.55 12.89
C LEU A 130 9.68 17.33 13.57
N THR A 131 10.70 18.14 13.24
CA THR A 131 12.06 17.97 13.76
C THR A 131 12.47 19.05 14.77
N GLY A 132 11.71 20.14 14.86
CA GLY A 132 12.06 21.29 15.69
C GLY A 132 13.17 22.17 15.10
N ALA A 133 13.60 21.94 13.85
CA ALA A 133 14.61 22.76 13.19
C ALA A 133 14.19 24.24 13.12
N ARG A 134 15.14 25.16 13.28
CA ARG A 134 14.85 26.59 13.33
C ARG A 134 15.99 27.43 12.71
N GLY A 135 15.67 28.68 12.38
CA GLY A 135 16.65 29.66 11.94
C GLY A 135 17.41 29.26 10.67
N SER A 136 18.73 29.44 10.72
CA SER A 136 19.64 29.22 9.57
C SER A 136 19.76 27.76 9.12
N ASP A 137 19.30 26.80 9.91
CA ASP A 137 19.40 25.36 9.58
C ASP A 137 18.26 24.90 8.68
N LEU A 138 17.13 25.60 8.66
CA LEU A 138 15.96 25.26 7.86
C LEU A 138 16.25 25.19 6.35
N PRO A 139 16.89 26.17 5.71
CA PRO A 139 17.18 26.10 4.26
C PRO A 139 18.07 24.93 3.90
N LYS A 140 19.08 24.61 4.72
CA LYS A 140 19.99 23.48 4.52
C LYS A 140 19.23 22.13 4.67
N ALA A 141 18.41 22.03 5.72
CA ALA A 141 17.62 20.84 5.96
C ALA A 141 16.56 20.62 4.85
N ALA A 142 15.94 21.70 4.34
CA ALA A 142 15.01 21.62 3.22
C ALA A 142 15.69 21.13 1.93
N LEU A 143 16.91 21.64 1.66
CA LEU A 143 17.71 21.17 0.53
C LEU A 143 18.08 19.68 0.68
N ALA A 144 18.50 19.25 1.86
CA ALA A 144 18.81 17.84 2.13
C ALA A 144 17.58 16.94 1.98
N ALA A 145 16.41 17.35 2.47
CA ALA A 145 15.16 16.64 2.31
C ALA A 145 14.75 16.51 0.82
N ALA A 146 14.88 17.59 0.06
CA ALA A 146 14.65 17.60 -1.38
C ALA A 146 15.59 16.64 -2.12
N ALA A 147 16.88 16.67 -1.79
CA ALA A 147 17.90 15.81 -2.40
C ALA A 147 17.62 14.32 -2.16
N ARG A 148 17.17 13.93 -0.97
CA ARG A 148 16.77 12.54 -0.65
C ARG A 148 15.69 12.02 -1.61
N ALA A 149 14.71 12.86 -1.94
CA ALA A 149 13.65 12.50 -2.89
C ALA A 149 14.03 12.80 -4.35
N SER A 150 15.30 13.06 -4.66
CA SER A 150 15.78 13.46 -5.99
C SER A 150 15.02 14.70 -6.56
N PHE A 151 14.50 15.57 -5.68
CA PHE A 151 13.85 16.81 -6.10
C PHE A 151 14.90 17.86 -6.41
N PRO A 152 14.90 18.49 -7.62
CA PRO A 152 15.96 19.40 -8.03
C PRO A 152 15.94 20.69 -7.23
N GLU A 153 17.11 21.16 -6.76
CA GLU A 153 17.27 22.39 -6.00
C GLU A 153 16.67 23.61 -6.71
N GLY A 154 16.89 23.77 -8.00
CA GLY A 154 16.37 24.89 -8.81
C GLY A 154 14.84 24.96 -8.94
N HIS A 155 14.11 24.00 -8.38
CA HIS A 155 12.66 23.96 -8.37
C HIS A 155 12.05 24.19 -6.98
N LEU A 156 12.87 24.36 -5.93
CA LEU A 156 12.40 24.55 -4.56
C LEU A 156 11.48 25.77 -4.39
N ASP A 157 11.72 26.82 -5.15
CA ASP A 157 10.97 28.08 -5.05
C ASP A 157 9.75 28.12 -6.00
N ARG A 158 9.44 27.00 -6.66
CA ARG A 158 8.22 26.85 -7.48
C ARG A 158 7.00 26.49 -6.64
N TYR A 159 5.84 26.88 -7.15
CA TYR A 159 4.55 26.49 -6.62
C TYR A 159 4.11 25.12 -7.19
N PRO A 160 3.20 24.38 -6.52
CA PRO A 160 2.74 23.08 -7.01
C PRO A 160 2.21 23.07 -8.44
N HIS A 161 1.51 24.11 -8.87
CA HIS A 161 0.95 24.23 -10.21
C HIS A 161 2.01 24.46 -11.32
N GLU A 162 3.24 24.78 -10.95
CA GLU A 162 4.37 24.92 -11.87
C GLU A 162 5.21 23.63 -12.01
N LEU A 163 4.80 22.56 -11.28
CA LEU A 163 5.51 21.29 -11.27
C LEU A 163 4.88 20.31 -12.28
N SER A 164 5.73 19.51 -12.92
CA SER A 164 5.25 18.28 -13.59
C SER A 164 4.77 17.27 -12.55
N GLY A 165 3.98 16.26 -12.98
CA GLY A 165 3.52 15.19 -12.09
C GLY A 165 4.67 14.51 -11.34
N GLY A 166 5.76 14.17 -12.03
CA GLY A 166 6.93 13.56 -11.40
C GLY A 166 7.69 14.49 -10.44
N LEU A 167 7.70 15.81 -10.67
CA LEU A 167 8.24 16.78 -9.71
C LEU A 167 7.33 16.89 -8.48
N ALA A 168 6.02 16.94 -8.66
CA ALA A 168 5.07 16.96 -7.54
C ALA A 168 5.18 15.69 -6.70
N GLN A 169 5.37 14.50 -7.32
CA GLN A 169 5.59 13.23 -6.61
C GLN A 169 6.84 13.29 -5.76
N ARG A 170 7.96 13.78 -6.30
CA ARG A 170 9.23 13.92 -5.56
C ARG A 170 9.11 14.93 -4.41
N ALA A 171 8.39 16.04 -4.61
CA ALA A 171 8.14 17.00 -3.54
C ALA A 171 7.32 16.38 -2.40
N ALA A 172 6.27 15.62 -2.72
CA ALA A 172 5.47 14.91 -1.72
C ALA A 172 6.26 13.81 -1.00
N THR A 173 7.12 13.08 -1.73
CA THR A 173 8.05 12.11 -1.12
C THR A 173 9.04 12.81 -0.18
N ALA A 174 9.60 13.96 -0.58
CA ALA A 174 10.48 14.74 0.30
C ALA A 174 9.78 15.13 1.61
N LEU A 175 8.52 15.58 1.54
CA LEU A 175 7.73 15.91 2.72
C LEU A 175 7.48 14.68 3.61
N ALA A 176 7.16 13.54 3.03
CA ALA A 176 6.90 12.30 3.77
C ALA A 176 8.13 11.77 4.53
N LEU A 177 9.33 12.04 4.01
CA LEU A 177 10.60 11.58 4.58
C LEU A 177 11.22 12.54 5.60
N ILE A 178 10.60 13.69 5.90
CA ILE A 178 11.16 14.68 6.83
C ILE A 178 11.19 14.15 8.28
N GLY A 179 10.12 13.50 8.71
CA GLY A 179 9.99 13.01 10.08
C GLY A 179 10.69 11.66 10.28
N ASP A 180 10.87 11.31 11.55
CA ASP A 180 11.34 9.98 11.96
C ASP A 180 10.18 9.04 12.26
N ALA A 181 9.12 9.12 11.45
CA ALA A 181 7.95 8.27 11.61
C ALA A 181 8.32 6.79 11.58
N PRO A 182 7.91 5.99 12.57
CA PRO A 182 8.21 4.56 12.60
C PRO A 182 7.52 3.76 11.48
N LEU A 183 6.44 4.31 10.90
CA LEU A 183 5.76 3.74 9.74
C LEU A 183 5.72 4.76 8.61
N LEU A 184 6.15 4.35 7.42
CA LEU A 184 5.88 5.06 6.18
C LEU A 184 4.78 4.33 5.41
N LEU A 185 3.74 5.04 5.00
CA LEU A 185 2.72 4.56 4.09
C LEU A 185 2.94 5.22 2.73
N ALA A 186 3.16 4.43 1.69
CA ALA A 186 3.38 4.92 0.34
C ALA A 186 2.29 4.36 -0.59
N ASP A 187 1.37 5.23 -1.03
CA ASP A 187 0.28 4.85 -1.93
C ASP A 187 0.65 5.22 -3.37
N GLU A 188 0.94 4.21 -4.19
CA GLU A 188 1.34 4.34 -5.60
C GLU A 188 2.52 5.33 -5.81
N PRO A 189 3.64 5.20 -5.07
CA PRO A 189 4.70 6.20 -5.03
C PRO A 189 5.47 6.37 -6.34
N THR A 190 5.33 5.44 -7.27
CA THR A 190 6.05 5.40 -8.56
C THR A 190 5.19 5.83 -9.74
N THR A 191 3.92 6.11 -9.53
CA THR A 191 2.98 6.48 -10.61
C THR A 191 3.42 7.77 -11.30
N GLY A 192 3.52 7.73 -12.64
CA GLY A 192 3.91 8.88 -13.46
C GLY A 192 5.40 9.23 -13.42
N LEU A 193 6.25 8.36 -12.87
CA LEU A 193 7.70 8.47 -12.91
C LEU A 193 8.27 7.69 -14.11
N ASP A 194 9.38 8.17 -14.67
CA ASP A 194 10.21 7.37 -15.58
C ASP A 194 10.98 6.29 -14.82
N ARG A 195 11.51 5.31 -15.56
CA ARG A 195 12.14 4.12 -14.99
C ARG A 195 13.28 4.45 -14.01
N ASP A 196 14.15 5.40 -14.36
CA ASP A 196 15.29 5.76 -13.51
C ASP A 196 14.81 6.39 -12.19
N LEU A 197 13.73 7.17 -12.23
CA LEU A 197 13.12 7.76 -11.04
C LEU A 197 12.35 6.74 -10.21
N VAL A 198 11.70 5.75 -10.83
CA VAL A 198 11.09 4.61 -10.13
C VAL A 198 12.15 3.91 -9.29
N GLU A 199 13.29 3.53 -9.90
CA GLU A 199 14.37 2.85 -9.20
C GLU A 199 14.89 3.66 -8.01
N ARG A 200 15.18 4.95 -8.21
CA ARG A 200 15.65 5.83 -7.13
C ARG A 200 14.64 5.99 -6.00
N THR A 201 13.34 6.10 -6.34
CA THR A 201 12.28 6.22 -5.35
C THR A 201 12.17 4.94 -4.51
N VAL A 202 12.20 3.79 -5.16
CA VAL A 202 12.16 2.48 -4.51
C VAL A 202 13.39 2.29 -3.60
N ASP A 203 14.59 2.65 -4.07
CA ASP A 203 15.82 2.57 -3.26
C ASP A 203 15.78 3.51 -2.03
N GLU A 204 15.19 4.71 -2.17
CA GLU A 204 15.01 5.60 -1.00
C GLU A 204 14.02 5.04 0.00
N LEU A 205 12.91 4.44 -0.49
CA LEU A 205 11.94 3.77 0.37
C LEU A 205 12.58 2.56 1.09
N ARG A 206 13.43 1.79 0.39
CA ARG A 206 14.17 0.68 1.01
C ARG A 206 15.13 1.17 2.11
N ARG A 207 15.87 2.24 1.85
CA ARG A 207 16.74 2.86 2.89
C ARG A 207 15.96 3.26 4.15
N HIS A 208 14.69 3.59 4.02
CA HIS A 208 13.83 3.86 5.17
C HIS A 208 13.69 2.61 6.05
N THR A 209 13.47 1.43 5.46
CA THR A 209 13.38 0.16 6.22
C THR A 209 14.73 -0.27 6.79
N ASP A 210 15.83 -0.04 6.08
CA ASP A 210 17.19 -0.36 6.54
C ASP A 210 17.58 0.41 7.81
N THR A 211 16.90 1.53 8.10
CA THR A 211 17.05 2.27 9.37
C THR A 211 16.18 1.71 10.52
N GLY A 212 15.54 0.57 10.32
CA GLY A 212 14.67 -0.08 11.30
C GLY A 212 13.22 0.43 11.32
N ARG A 213 12.81 1.25 10.35
CA ARG A 213 11.44 1.75 10.22
C ARG A 213 10.61 0.83 9.33
N ALA A 214 9.29 0.81 9.57
CA ALA A 214 8.36 0.01 8.78
C ALA A 214 7.89 0.76 7.52
N LEU A 215 7.63 0.00 6.44
CA LEU A 215 7.04 0.52 5.21
C LEU A 215 5.84 -0.33 4.80
N LEU A 216 4.69 0.32 4.58
CA LEU A 216 3.56 -0.25 3.86
C LEU A 216 3.49 0.43 2.50
N ILE A 217 3.90 -0.26 1.45
CA ILE A 217 3.80 0.23 0.07
C ILE A 217 2.57 -0.36 -0.61
N ILE A 218 1.75 0.49 -1.18
CA ILE A 218 0.60 0.11 -1.99
C ILE A 218 0.97 0.37 -3.44
N THR A 219 0.92 -0.66 -4.28
CA THR A 219 1.27 -0.50 -5.68
C THR A 219 0.61 -1.57 -6.56
N HIS A 220 0.42 -1.25 -7.84
CA HIS A 220 0.12 -2.22 -8.89
C HIS A 220 1.39 -2.60 -9.69
N ASP A 221 2.50 -1.92 -9.43
CA ASP A 221 3.81 -2.20 -10.04
C ASP A 221 4.51 -3.32 -9.25
N LEU A 222 4.39 -4.56 -9.75
CA LEU A 222 5.01 -5.72 -9.12
C LEU A 222 6.54 -5.70 -9.23
N ALA A 223 7.11 -5.07 -10.26
CA ALA A 223 8.56 -4.96 -10.38
C ALA A 223 9.14 -4.02 -9.30
N ALA A 224 8.43 -2.92 -9.01
CA ALA A 224 8.78 -2.06 -7.88
C ALA A 224 8.62 -2.79 -6.54
N ALA A 225 7.55 -3.59 -6.38
CA ALA A 225 7.34 -4.40 -5.18
C ALA A 225 8.43 -5.46 -4.99
N GLU A 226 8.82 -6.19 -6.04
CA GLU A 226 9.90 -7.20 -6.02
C GLU A 226 11.22 -6.63 -5.50
N ARG A 227 11.50 -5.36 -5.82
CA ARG A 227 12.74 -4.69 -5.45
C ARG A 227 12.80 -4.26 -3.98
N VAL A 228 11.66 -3.97 -3.36
CA VAL A 228 11.64 -3.35 -2.02
C VAL A 228 10.99 -4.21 -0.94
N ALA A 229 10.09 -5.10 -1.29
CA ALA A 229 9.29 -5.83 -0.31
C ALA A 229 10.06 -6.96 0.37
N ASP A 230 9.81 -7.11 1.66
CA ASP A 230 10.17 -8.32 2.43
C ASP A 230 8.99 -9.31 2.41
N ARG A 231 7.74 -8.80 2.38
CA ARG A 231 6.52 -9.59 2.22
C ARG A 231 5.55 -8.92 1.26
N VAL A 232 4.74 -9.74 0.61
CA VAL A 232 3.69 -9.30 -0.33
C VAL A 232 2.32 -9.73 0.18
N ALA A 233 1.41 -8.77 0.32
CA ALA A 233 -0.01 -9.01 0.57
C ALA A 233 -0.80 -8.75 -0.71
N VAL A 234 -1.54 -9.73 -1.19
CA VAL A 234 -2.34 -9.64 -2.42
C VAL A 234 -3.77 -9.33 -2.06
N MET A 235 -4.32 -8.23 -2.59
CA MET A 235 -5.69 -7.81 -2.37
C MET A 235 -6.54 -7.98 -3.62
N TYR A 236 -7.69 -8.65 -3.48
CA TYR A 236 -8.68 -8.83 -4.53
C TYR A 236 -10.09 -8.57 -3.99
N ALA A 237 -10.88 -7.78 -4.70
CA ALA A 237 -12.28 -7.51 -4.37
C ALA A 237 -12.53 -7.18 -2.89
N GLY A 238 -11.73 -6.27 -2.34
CA GLY A 238 -11.83 -5.80 -0.95
C GLY A 238 -11.21 -6.72 0.11
N ARG A 239 -10.56 -7.82 -0.27
CA ARG A 239 -9.99 -8.81 0.69
C ARG A 239 -8.53 -9.09 0.40
N ILE A 240 -7.76 -9.32 1.46
CA ILE A 240 -6.45 -9.94 1.33
C ILE A 240 -6.70 -11.44 1.05
N VAL A 241 -6.15 -11.92 -0.07
CA VAL A 241 -6.31 -13.30 -0.52
C VAL A 241 -5.06 -14.15 -0.32
N GLU A 242 -3.91 -13.52 -0.23
CA GLU A 242 -2.63 -14.18 0.08
C GLU A 242 -1.68 -13.19 0.76
N ILE A 243 -0.87 -13.69 1.70
CA ILE A 243 0.35 -13.04 2.17
C ILE A 243 1.48 -14.05 2.03
N ALA A 244 2.61 -13.63 1.49
CA ALA A 244 3.80 -14.47 1.31
C ALA A 244 5.08 -13.66 1.53
N ASP A 245 6.16 -14.35 1.86
CA ASP A 245 7.49 -13.76 1.80
C ASP A 245 7.80 -13.38 0.35
N ALA A 246 8.48 -12.24 0.13
CA ALA A 246 8.71 -11.73 -1.22
C ALA A 246 9.56 -12.69 -2.07
N GLU A 247 10.54 -13.35 -1.48
CA GLU A 247 11.34 -14.36 -2.14
C GLU A 247 10.47 -15.51 -2.65
N ASP A 248 9.59 -16.07 -1.80
CA ASP A 248 8.67 -17.15 -2.18
C ASP A 248 7.65 -16.68 -3.21
N PHE A 249 7.24 -15.40 -3.17
CA PHE A 249 6.25 -14.85 -4.09
C PHE A 249 6.81 -14.63 -5.49
N PHE A 250 7.98 -14.01 -5.60
CA PHE A 250 8.58 -13.65 -6.89
C PHE A 250 9.44 -14.74 -7.51
N GLN A 251 9.92 -15.71 -6.71
CA GLN A 251 10.73 -16.83 -7.14
C GLN A 251 9.97 -18.17 -7.03
N ALA A 252 10.67 -19.26 -6.95
CA ALA A 252 10.05 -20.57 -6.71
C ALA A 252 9.87 -20.79 -5.19
N PRO A 253 8.71 -21.27 -4.74
CA PRO A 253 7.66 -21.95 -5.50
C PRO A 253 6.64 -21.02 -6.19
N GLY A 254 6.65 -19.72 -5.94
CA GLY A 254 5.69 -18.75 -6.46
C GLY A 254 4.41 -18.63 -5.64
N PRO A 255 3.51 -17.69 -6.02
CA PRO A 255 2.26 -17.43 -5.30
C PRO A 255 1.35 -18.67 -5.26
N ARG A 256 0.60 -18.81 -4.17
CA ARG A 256 -0.31 -19.94 -3.95
C ARG A 256 -1.72 -19.67 -4.50
N HIS A 257 -2.22 -18.42 -4.38
CA HIS A 257 -3.54 -18.06 -4.86
C HIS A 257 -3.56 -17.92 -6.38
N PRO A 258 -4.54 -18.50 -7.12
CA PRO A 258 -4.60 -18.41 -8.59
C PRO A 258 -4.59 -16.97 -9.13
N TYR A 259 -5.24 -16.03 -8.44
CA TYR A 259 -5.19 -14.62 -8.80
C TYR A 259 -3.77 -14.02 -8.68
N ALA A 260 -3.06 -14.34 -7.60
CA ALA A 260 -1.69 -13.86 -7.37
C ALA A 260 -0.72 -14.39 -8.44
N ARG A 261 -0.90 -15.65 -8.86
CA ARG A 261 -0.17 -16.23 -10.01
C ARG A 261 -0.47 -15.48 -11.30
N GLY A 262 -1.76 -15.19 -11.54
CA GLY A 262 -2.17 -14.42 -12.71
C GLY A 262 -1.57 -13.03 -12.75
N LEU A 263 -1.48 -12.33 -11.60
CA LEU A 263 -0.82 -11.04 -11.52
C LEU A 263 0.67 -11.13 -11.90
N LEU A 264 1.37 -12.17 -11.41
CA LEU A 264 2.78 -12.35 -11.71
C LEU A 264 3.00 -12.76 -13.17
N ALA A 265 2.15 -13.66 -13.71
CA ALA A 265 2.19 -14.10 -15.11
C ALA A 265 1.88 -12.95 -16.09
N ALA A 266 1.12 -11.93 -15.67
CA ALA A 266 0.78 -10.79 -16.52
C ALA A 266 1.97 -9.81 -16.72
N LEU A 267 3.06 -9.96 -15.99
CA LEU A 267 4.25 -9.10 -16.15
C LEU A 267 4.90 -9.33 -17.52
N PRO A 268 5.39 -8.23 -18.18
CA PRO A 268 6.10 -8.34 -19.47
C PRO A 268 7.35 -9.22 -19.42
N GLU A 269 8.03 -9.27 -18.28
CA GLU A 269 9.24 -10.06 -18.04
C GLU A 269 8.95 -11.53 -17.71
N ARG A 270 7.67 -11.91 -17.62
CA ARG A 270 7.17 -13.27 -17.36
C ARG A 270 6.41 -13.77 -18.60
N ASP A 271 5.28 -14.44 -18.40
CA ASP A 271 4.48 -15.05 -19.47
C ASP A 271 3.71 -14.04 -20.33
N PHE A 272 3.61 -12.78 -19.86
CA PHE A 272 2.79 -11.70 -20.45
C PHE A 272 1.35 -12.14 -20.74
N ALA A 273 0.80 -12.98 -19.84
CA ALA A 273 -0.53 -13.56 -19.95
C ALA A 273 -1.52 -12.76 -19.09
N PRO A 274 -2.49 -12.04 -19.70
CA PRO A 274 -3.46 -11.27 -18.93
C PRO A 274 -4.40 -12.17 -18.15
N ILE A 275 -4.86 -11.71 -16.97
CA ILE A 275 -5.91 -12.39 -16.21
C ILE A 275 -7.24 -12.22 -16.98
N PRO A 276 -7.93 -13.31 -17.39
CA PRO A 276 -9.15 -13.20 -18.17
C PRO A 276 -10.31 -12.58 -17.38
N GLY A 277 -11.23 -11.95 -18.09
CA GLY A 277 -12.45 -11.37 -17.52
C GLY A 277 -12.19 -10.11 -16.68
N MET A 278 -13.27 -9.60 -16.08
CA MET A 278 -13.24 -8.38 -15.25
C MET A 278 -13.39 -8.72 -13.77
N PRO A 279 -12.75 -7.97 -12.85
CA PRO A 279 -13.01 -8.11 -11.43
C PRO A 279 -14.47 -7.74 -11.10
N PRO A 280 -15.08 -8.37 -10.08
CA PRO A 280 -16.43 -8.00 -9.67
C PRO A 280 -16.45 -6.61 -9.04
N GLU A 281 -17.55 -5.90 -9.23
CA GLU A 281 -17.78 -4.62 -8.55
C GLU A 281 -17.92 -4.83 -7.04
N LEU A 282 -17.32 -3.96 -6.23
CA LEU A 282 -17.38 -4.03 -4.76
C LEU A 282 -18.80 -3.92 -4.20
N GLY A 283 -19.72 -3.32 -4.98
CA GLY A 283 -21.16 -3.23 -4.63
C GLY A 283 -21.97 -4.47 -4.99
N ALA A 284 -21.41 -5.43 -5.75
CA ALA A 284 -22.08 -6.62 -6.27
C ALA A 284 -21.20 -7.87 -6.17
N LEU A 285 -20.59 -8.08 -5.00
CA LEU A 285 -19.71 -9.24 -4.77
C LEU A 285 -20.52 -10.54 -4.73
N PRO A 286 -20.00 -11.64 -5.32
CA PRO A 286 -20.63 -12.96 -5.20
C PRO A 286 -20.61 -13.47 -3.76
N GLU A 287 -21.52 -14.39 -3.43
CA GLU A 287 -21.57 -15.04 -2.12
C GLU A 287 -20.33 -15.91 -1.86
N GLY A 288 -19.84 -16.60 -2.88
CA GLY A 288 -18.66 -17.45 -2.84
C GLY A 288 -17.33 -16.71 -2.97
N CYS A 289 -16.35 -17.38 -3.58
CA CYS A 289 -15.05 -16.81 -3.89
C CYS A 289 -15.20 -15.73 -4.97
N ALA A 290 -14.76 -14.51 -4.66
CA ALA A 290 -14.85 -13.38 -5.59
C ALA A 290 -14.06 -13.62 -6.90
N PHE A 291 -13.04 -14.48 -6.87
CA PHE A 291 -12.24 -14.82 -8.04
C PHE A 291 -12.79 -16.03 -8.84
N ALA A 292 -13.84 -16.72 -8.37
CA ALA A 292 -14.33 -17.97 -8.98
C ALA A 292 -14.62 -17.83 -10.48
N ALA A 293 -15.25 -16.73 -10.92
CA ALA A 293 -15.58 -16.51 -12.34
C ALA A 293 -14.36 -16.41 -13.27
N ARG A 294 -13.18 -16.06 -12.71
CA ARG A 294 -11.91 -15.88 -13.44
C ARG A 294 -10.89 -16.99 -13.15
N CYS A 295 -11.25 -17.94 -12.26
CA CYS A 295 -10.36 -18.99 -11.78
C CYS A 295 -10.49 -20.27 -12.61
N GLY A 296 -9.39 -20.77 -13.17
CA GLY A 296 -9.35 -22.04 -13.89
C GLY A 296 -9.60 -23.28 -13.00
N HIS A 297 -9.56 -23.11 -11.66
CA HIS A 297 -9.76 -24.17 -10.66
C HIS A 297 -11.09 -24.07 -9.92
N ALA A 298 -11.98 -23.14 -10.33
CA ALA A 298 -13.24 -22.94 -9.65
C ALA A 298 -14.12 -24.20 -9.77
N ASP A 299 -14.70 -24.60 -8.65
CA ASP A 299 -15.71 -25.65 -8.53
C ASP A 299 -16.98 -25.13 -7.84
N ASP A 300 -17.93 -26.01 -7.58
CA ASP A 300 -19.21 -25.67 -6.93
C ASP A 300 -19.00 -25.08 -5.53
N ARG A 301 -17.99 -25.53 -4.82
CA ARG A 301 -17.63 -24.96 -3.51
C ARG A 301 -17.15 -23.53 -3.64
N CYS A 302 -16.35 -23.22 -4.64
CA CYS A 302 -15.87 -21.87 -4.90
C CYS A 302 -17.01 -20.91 -5.23
N THR A 303 -18.08 -21.36 -5.86
CA THR A 303 -19.25 -20.53 -6.18
C THR A 303 -20.18 -20.35 -4.99
N ALA A 304 -20.31 -21.37 -4.14
CA ALA A 304 -21.23 -21.37 -3.00
C ALA A 304 -20.65 -20.81 -1.71
N GLU A 305 -19.34 -20.98 -1.47
CA GLU A 305 -18.71 -20.67 -0.19
C GLU A 305 -17.53 -19.71 -0.37
N ARG A 306 -17.47 -18.67 0.47
CA ARG A 306 -16.34 -17.74 0.52
C ARG A 306 -15.19 -18.37 1.30
N PRO A 307 -13.97 -18.50 0.72
CA PRO A 307 -12.84 -19.09 1.42
C PRO A 307 -12.43 -18.23 2.64
N ALA A 308 -12.22 -18.90 3.77
CA ALA A 308 -11.68 -18.27 4.96
C ALA A 308 -10.17 -18.00 4.78
N PHE A 309 -9.70 -16.85 5.29
CA PHE A 309 -8.26 -16.56 5.34
C PHE A 309 -7.59 -17.37 6.45
N ARG A 310 -6.76 -18.35 6.09
CA ARG A 310 -6.04 -19.24 7.03
C ARG A 310 -4.64 -19.51 6.50
N ALA A 311 -3.65 -19.53 7.38
CA ALA A 311 -2.25 -19.74 7.02
C ALA A 311 -1.83 -18.85 5.83
N ASP A 312 -2.19 -17.57 5.91
CA ASP A 312 -1.88 -16.52 4.93
C ASP A 312 -2.43 -16.76 3.52
N LEU A 313 -3.56 -17.50 3.41
CA LEU A 313 -4.22 -17.81 2.15
C LEU A 313 -5.74 -17.90 2.28
N ALA A 314 -6.48 -17.34 1.32
CA ALA A 314 -7.94 -17.46 1.19
C ALA A 314 -8.30 -18.20 -0.11
N CYS A 315 -8.04 -19.49 -0.16
CA CYS A 315 -8.38 -20.36 -1.30
C CYS A 315 -8.87 -21.71 -0.80
N HIS A 316 -9.90 -22.28 -1.45
CA HIS A 316 -10.38 -23.66 -1.15
C HIS A 316 -9.41 -24.72 -1.69
N HIS A 317 -8.68 -24.39 -2.75
CA HIS A 317 -7.71 -25.24 -3.42
C HIS A 317 -6.31 -24.68 -3.23
N ALA A 318 -5.74 -24.84 -2.02
CA ALA A 318 -4.35 -24.51 -1.80
C ALA A 318 -3.48 -25.43 -2.69
N PRO A 319 -2.72 -24.89 -3.65
CA PRO A 319 -1.94 -25.76 -4.54
C PRO A 319 -0.85 -26.46 -3.77
N THR A 320 -0.84 -27.77 -3.82
CA THR A 320 0.31 -28.58 -3.46
C THR A 320 1.27 -28.59 -4.67
N GLY A 321 2.09 -27.54 -4.81
CA GLY A 321 3.30 -27.59 -5.64
C GLY A 321 3.20 -27.77 -7.15
N ARG A 322 2.04 -27.60 -7.82
CA ARG A 322 1.93 -27.66 -9.30
C ARG A 322 1.31 -26.38 -9.88
N THR A 323 1.96 -25.86 -10.92
CA THR A 323 1.45 -24.76 -11.76
C THR A 323 0.22 -25.22 -12.53
N HIS A 324 -0.91 -24.50 -12.43
CA HIS A 324 -2.12 -24.77 -13.19
C HIS A 324 -2.52 -23.54 -14.03
N PRO A 325 -2.99 -23.74 -15.26
CA PRO A 325 -3.34 -22.65 -16.18
C PRO A 325 -4.55 -21.83 -15.69
N LEU A 326 -4.58 -20.57 -16.07
CA LEU A 326 -5.78 -19.73 -15.99
C LEU A 326 -6.82 -20.22 -17.02
N LYS A 327 -8.11 -19.93 -16.81
CA LYS A 327 -9.13 -20.19 -17.82
C LYS A 327 -8.77 -19.45 -19.11
N GLU A 328 -8.77 -20.15 -20.26
CA GLU A 328 -8.78 -19.48 -21.55
C GLU A 328 -10.03 -18.60 -21.65
N ALA A 329 -9.87 -17.39 -22.18
CA ALA A 329 -11.00 -16.54 -22.48
C ALA A 329 -11.90 -17.27 -23.47
N ALA A 330 -13.11 -17.66 -23.06
CA ALA A 330 -14.13 -18.09 -24.03
C ALA A 330 -14.43 -16.87 -24.91
N ASP A 331 -14.16 -17.01 -26.19
CA ASP A 331 -14.51 -16.03 -27.21
C ASP A 331 -15.97 -15.61 -27.04
N ALA A 332 -16.22 -14.32 -26.81
CA ALA A 332 -17.50 -13.67 -26.86
C ALA A 332 -17.46 -12.53 -27.88
#